data_48b1e68d68a226a491cdc441e51d6bbb
#
_entry.id   48b1e68d68a226a491cdc441e51d6bbb
#
_cell.length_a   1.000
_cell.length_b   1.000
_cell.length_c   1.000
_cell.angle_alpha   90.00
_cell.angle_beta   90.00
_cell.angle_gamma   90.00
#
_symmetry.space_group_name_H-M   'P 1'
#
loop_
_entity.id
_entity.type
_entity.pdbx_description
1 polymer ?
#
loop_
_entity_poly.entity_id
_entity_poly.type
_entity_poly.pdbx_seq_one_letter_code
_entity_poly.pdbx_strand_id
1 'polypeptide(L)'
;MPETRTVERPGGRVVAYTSWGDPGGRPLLLVHGTPGSRLSRSPDPGLYARLDAHAVTFDRPGYGASSVHPERTILSVADDALAVADALGWDGFAVLGVSGGGPHALALGMRAPERVRALGLAVGGVPSDFIDPDDLIEINREGLRRVREEGRESLEAFLAEPAAKAASDPGGMLDAAMADAPPVDLEMLARPDVRTTIVESLREAFVNGPQGWFDDAYALTMPWGFELGDVSPSVHMWYGEADRNVPIKAVQKMASQLRVESFEILPGVGHMGWLLHEERVLRTLLDAD
;
A
#
# COMPACT_ATOMS: atom_id res chain seq x y z
N MET A 1 14.46 11.12 12.95
CA MET A 1 13.58 10.09 12.38
C MET A 1 12.65 9.60 13.47
N PRO A 2 11.43 9.20 13.17
CA PRO A 2 10.53 8.62 14.16
C PRO A 2 11.11 7.32 14.74
N GLU A 3 10.63 6.93 15.92
CA GLU A 3 11.05 5.70 16.57
C GLU A 3 10.60 4.49 15.75
N THR A 4 11.52 3.54 15.51
CA THR A 4 11.20 2.24 14.95
C THR A 4 10.99 1.26 16.10
N ARG A 5 9.86 0.58 16.10
CA ARG A 5 9.54 -0.51 17.02
C ARG A 5 9.42 -1.82 16.24
N THR A 6 9.53 -2.94 16.92
CA THR A 6 9.44 -4.26 16.30
C THR A 6 8.53 -5.18 17.09
N VAL A 7 7.90 -6.10 16.37
CA VAL A 7 7.17 -7.23 16.95
C VAL A 7 7.78 -8.53 16.43
N GLU A 8 7.97 -9.50 17.34
CA GLU A 8 8.48 -10.82 16.99
C GLU A 8 7.39 -11.68 16.35
N ARG A 9 7.81 -12.50 15.38
CA ARG A 9 6.96 -13.44 14.66
C ARG A 9 7.54 -14.86 14.76
N PRO A 10 6.73 -15.90 14.52
CA PRO A 10 7.23 -17.27 14.48
C PRO A 10 8.47 -17.42 13.59
N GLY A 11 9.40 -18.27 14.03
CA GLY A 11 10.67 -18.48 13.33
C GLY A 11 11.72 -17.39 13.55
N GLY A 12 11.53 -16.51 14.54
CA GLY A 12 12.47 -15.43 14.87
C GLY A 12 12.46 -14.26 13.87
N ARG A 13 11.45 -14.20 12.99
CA ARG A 13 11.21 -13.02 12.15
C ARG A 13 10.80 -11.83 13.02
N VAL A 14 11.05 -10.63 12.51
CA VAL A 14 10.54 -9.39 13.10
C VAL A 14 9.75 -8.60 12.07
N VAL A 15 8.73 -7.89 12.54
CA VAL A 15 7.99 -6.87 11.78
C VAL A 15 8.26 -5.53 12.42
N ALA A 16 8.82 -4.60 11.66
CA ALA A 16 9.11 -3.25 12.10
C ALA A 16 7.94 -2.32 11.78
N TYR A 17 7.64 -1.40 12.69
CA TYR A 17 6.58 -0.41 12.52
C TYR A 17 6.94 0.94 13.13
N THR A 18 6.21 1.96 12.75
CA THR A 18 6.37 3.34 13.21
C THR A 18 5.00 3.93 13.49
N SER A 19 4.90 4.72 14.57
CA SER A 19 3.69 5.42 14.98
C SER A 19 3.75 6.90 14.64
N TRP A 20 2.59 7.46 14.29
CA TRP A 20 2.35 8.86 13.96
C TRP A 20 1.11 9.36 14.71
N GLY A 21 1.08 10.65 15.06
CA GLY A 21 -0.03 11.24 15.81
C GLY A 21 0.01 10.92 17.31
N ASP A 22 -1.16 10.90 17.95
CA ASP A 22 -1.30 10.66 19.38
C ASP A 22 -1.45 9.16 19.68
N PRO A 23 -0.57 8.55 20.53
CA PRO A 23 -0.73 7.16 20.94
C PRO A 23 -2.06 6.83 21.65
N GLY A 24 -2.75 7.83 22.21
CA GLY A 24 -4.08 7.69 22.78
C GLY A 24 -5.23 7.92 21.81
N GLY A 25 -4.92 8.28 20.56
CA GLY A 25 -5.90 8.59 19.53
C GLY A 25 -6.56 7.34 18.91
N ARG A 26 -7.44 7.59 17.95
CA ARG A 26 -8.19 6.55 17.25
C ARG A 26 -7.25 5.65 16.42
N PRO A 27 -7.32 4.31 16.55
CA PRO A 27 -6.43 3.38 15.88
C PRO A 27 -6.61 3.40 14.36
N LEU A 28 -5.53 3.67 13.61
CA LEU A 28 -5.49 3.67 12.16
C LEU A 28 -4.25 2.93 11.65
N LEU A 29 -4.45 1.81 10.99
CA LEU A 29 -3.38 1.07 10.34
C LEU A 29 -3.23 1.50 8.88
N LEU A 30 -2.03 1.93 8.50
CA LEU A 30 -1.69 2.31 7.14
C LEU A 30 -0.86 1.19 6.48
N VAL A 31 -1.32 0.68 5.35
CA VAL A 31 -0.61 -0.33 4.56
C VAL A 31 -0.02 0.34 3.33
N HIS A 32 1.31 0.49 3.34
CA HIS A 32 2.04 1.26 2.32
C HIS A 32 1.96 0.66 0.91
N GLY A 33 2.20 1.49 -0.11
CA GLY A 33 2.27 1.08 -1.53
C GLY A 33 3.50 0.20 -1.85
N THR A 34 3.65 -0.16 -3.11
CA THR A 34 4.74 -1.02 -3.59
C THR A 34 5.57 -0.29 -4.66
N PRO A 35 6.89 -0.08 -4.44
CA PRO A 35 7.60 -0.27 -3.18
C PRO A 35 7.30 0.82 -2.14
N GLY A 36 7.51 0.52 -0.85
CA GLY A 36 7.32 1.47 0.25
C GLY A 36 7.82 0.90 1.58
N SER A 37 7.65 1.66 2.65
CA SER A 37 8.10 1.25 3.99
C SER A 37 7.20 1.80 5.10
N ARG A 38 7.53 1.44 6.37
CA ARG A 38 6.89 2.00 7.56
C ARG A 38 7.03 3.52 7.69
N LEU A 39 7.88 4.17 6.88
CA LEU A 39 8.00 5.63 6.83
C LEU A 39 6.96 6.30 5.93
N SER A 40 6.11 5.53 5.25
CA SER A 40 4.95 6.06 4.50
C SER A 40 3.98 6.72 5.47
N ARG A 41 3.69 7.99 5.24
CA ARG A 41 2.85 8.82 6.10
C ARG A 41 2.27 9.98 5.33
N SER A 42 1.35 10.72 5.95
CA SER A 42 0.91 12.01 5.44
C SER A 42 2.09 12.98 5.25
N PRO A 43 2.13 13.73 4.15
CA PRO A 43 3.06 14.85 4.02
C PRO A 43 2.73 16.01 4.97
N ASP A 44 1.50 16.11 5.48
CA ASP A 44 1.10 17.06 6.51
C ASP A 44 1.35 16.48 7.91
N PRO A 45 2.39 16.94 8.63
CA PRO A 45 2.75 16.38 9.93
C PRO A 45 1.69 16.64 11.03
N GLY A 46 0.76 17.59 10.81
CA GLY A 46 -0.32 17.91 11.74
C GLY A 46 -1.61 17.11 11.50
N LEU A 47 -1.71 16.37 10.40
CA LEU A 47 -2.96 15.74 9.99
C LEU A 47 -3.48 14.72 11.02
N TYR A 48 -2.64 13.84 11.50
CA TYR A 48 -3.07 12.81 12.46
C TYR A 48 -3.53 13.41 13.80
N ALA A 49 -2.86 14.46 14.26
CA ALA A 49 -3.29 15.18 15.49
C ALA A 49 -4.66 15.87 15.30
N ARG A 50 -4.91 16.50 14.14
CA ARG A 50 -6.22 17.09 13.85
C ARG A 50 -7.35 16.07 13.75
N LEU A 51 -7.01 14.84 13.40
CA LEU A 51 -7.95 13.73 13.30
C LEU A 51 -8.07 12.92 14.60
N ASP A 52 -7.35 13.29 15.66
CA ASP A 52 -7.27 12.49 16.89
C ASP A 52 -6.89 11.02 16.58
N ALA A 53 -5.91 10.82 15.72
CA ALA A 53 -5.54 9.53 15.21
C ALA A 53 -4.21 9.02 15.79
N HIS A 54 -4.17 7.74 16.16
CA HIS A 54 -2.94 6.96 16.31
C HIS A 54 -2.72 6.16 15.03
N ALA A 55 -2.02 6.78 14.08
CA ALA A 55 -1.69 6.12 12.82
C ALA A 55 -0.42 5.28 12.96
N VAL A 56 -0.44 4.07 12.42
CA VAL A 56 0.72 3.16 12.42
C VAL A 56 0.92 2.60 11.03
N THR A 57 2.17 2.66 10.58
CA THR A 57 2.62 2.02 9.33
C THR A 57 3.67 0.98 9.66
N PHE A 58 3.64 -0.18 9.02
CA PHE A 58 4.62 -1.25 9.21
C PHE A 58 5.33 -1.61 7.92
N ASP A 59 6.57 -2.10 8.02
CA ASP A 59 7.29 -2.67 6.88
C ASP A 59 6.73 -4.05 6.57
N ARG A 60 6.18 -4.27 5.37
CA ARG A 60 5.86 -5.63 4.92
C ARG A 60 7.14 -6.47 4.84
N PRO A 61 7.06 -7.82 4.87
CA PRO A 61 8.23 -8.68 4.86
C PRO A 61 9.23 -8.31 3.76
N GLY A 62 10.52 -8.22 4.11
CA GLY A 62 11.62 -7.90 3.22
C GLY A 62 11.82 -6.41 2.92
N TYR A 63 10.93 -5.53 3.39
CA TYR A 63 11.13 -4.08 3.34
C TYR A 63 11.72 -3.55 4.64
N GLY A 64 12.45 -2.43 4.53
CA GLY A 64 12.93 -1.66 5.66
C GLY A 64 13.66 -2.51 6.70
N ALA A 65 13.18 -2.47 7.93
CA ALA A 65 13.74 -3.22 9.06
C ALA A 65 13.00 -4.55 9.35
N SER A 66 12.00 -4.92 8.54
CA SER A 66 11.31 -6.21 8.67
C SER A 66 12.10 -7.35 8.04
N SER A 67 12.03 -8.52 8.68
CA SER A 67 12.63 -9.75 8.15
C SER A 67 12.01 -10.17 6.82
N VAL A 68 12.80 -10.78 5.96
CA VAL A 68 12.29 -11.50 4.77
C VAL A 68 11.39 -12.66 5.21
N HIS A 69 10.35 -12.93 4.43
CA HIS A 69 9.48 -14.09 4.59
C HIS A 69 9.37 -14.81 3.22
N PRO A 70 10.19 -15.82 2.98
CA PRO A 70 10.33 -16.42 1.63
C PRO A 70 9.03 -16.95 1.03
N GLU A 71 8.11 -17.43 1.88
CA GLU A 71 6.83 -17.99 1.50
C GLU A 71 5.66 -17.00 1.69
N ARG A 72 5.97 -15.69 1.70
CA ARG A 72 4.92 -14.68 1.91
C ARG A 72 3.89 -14.71 0.78
N THR A 73 2.65 -14.49 1.18
CA THR A 73 1.50 -14.27 0.29
C THR A 73 0.82 -12.96 0.68
N ILE A 74 -0.14 -12.51 -0.11
CA ILE A 74 -0.99 -11.38 0.28
C ILE A 74 -1.64 -11.67 1.65
N LEU A 75 -2.16 -12.88 1.82
CA LEU A 75 -2.86 -13.30 3.05
C LEU A 75 -1.93 -13.39 4.28
N SER A 76 -0.69 -13.89 4.13
CA SER A 76 0.23 -14.04 5.27
C SER A 76 0.66 -12.70 5.88
N VAL A 77 0.62 -11.60 5.11
CA VAL A 77 0.92 -10.25 5.62
C VAL A 77 -0.18 -9.74 6.56
N ALA A 78 -1.42 -10.21 6.41
CA ALA A 78 -2.48 -9.88 7.37
C ALA A 78 -2.15 -10.35 8.79
N ASP A 79 -1.53 -11.52 8.94
CA ASP A 79 -1.09 -12.01 10.25
C ASP A 79 0.03 -11.15 10.87
N ASP A 80 0.92 -10.58 10.04
CA ASP A 80 1.95 -9.64 10.50
C ASP A 80 1.32 -8.29 10.93
N ALA A 81 0.35 -7.79 10.19
CA ALA A 81 -0.42 -6.59 10.54
C ALA A 81 -1.19 -6.76 11.86
N LEU A 82 -1.83 -7.91 12.07
CA LEU A 82 -2.51 -8.25 13.33
C LEU A 82 -1.55 -8.31 14.51
N ALA A 83 -0.35 -8.85 14.34
CA ALA A 83 0.64 -8.87 15.40
C ALA A 83 1.10 -7.45 15.81
N VAL A 84 1.17 -6.52 14.87
CA VAL A 84 1.43 -5.09 15.18
C VAL A 84 0.25 -4.51 15.97
N ALA A 85 -0.99 -4.76 15.55
CA ALA A 85 -2.19 -4.30 16.27
C ALA A 85 -2.25 -4.88 17.70
N ASP A 86 -1.90 -6.16 17.88
CA ASP A 86 -1.83 -6.82 19.19
C ASP A 86 -0.77 -6.19 20.10
N ALA A 87 0.42 -5.89 19.57
CA ALA A 87 1.49 -5.24 20.32
C ALA A 87 1.12 -3.80 20.75
N LEU A 88 0.17 -3.17 20.06
CA LEU A 88 -0.38 -1.85 20.38
C LEU A 88 -1.60 -1.92 21.32
N GLY A 89 -2.12 -3.12 21.60
CA GLY A 89 -3.33 -3.32 22.40
C GLY A 89 -4.61 -2.87 21.68
N TRP A 90 -4.64 -2.91 20.35
CA TRP A 90 -5.79 -2.50 19.56
C TRP A 90 -6.79 -3.64 19.40
N ASP A 91 -7.95 -3.55 20.03
CA ASP A 91 -9.05 -4.50 19.82
C ASP A 91 -9.74 -4.29 18.47
N GLY A 92 -9.79 -3.05 18.00
CA GLY A 92 -10.36 -2.69 16.71
C GLY A 92 -9.70 -1.42 16.15
N PHE A 93 -9.62 -1.34 14.81
CA PHE A 93 -8.92 -0.26 14.11
C PHE A 93 -9.51 -0.03 12.71
N ALA A 94 -9.34 1.19 12.20
CA ALA A 94 -9.52 1.48 10.79
C ALA A 94 -8.26 1.06 10.02
N VAL A 95 -8.42 0.65 8.75
CA VAL A 95 -7.29 0.32 7.87
C VAL A 95 -7.39 1.07 6.56
N LEU A 96 -6.27 1.64 6.09
CA LEU A 96 -6.14 2.21 4.74
C LEU A 96 -5.03 1.48 3.99
N GLY A 97 -5.39 0.82 2.89
CA GLY A 97 -4.43 0.27 1.93
C GLY A 97 -4.21 1.22 0.77
N VAL A 98 -2.94 1.59 0.54
CA VAL A 98 -2.55 2.48 -0.56
C VAL A 98 -1.87 1.66 -1.65
N SER A 99 -2.32 1.77 -2.91
CA SER A 99 -1.69 1.11 -4.06
C SER A 99 -1.48 -0.40 -3.80
N GLY A 100 -0.26 -0.93 -3.91
CA GLY A 100 0.06 -2.32 -3.56
C GLY A 100 -0.29 -2.73 -2.12
N GLY A 101 -0.60 -1.78 -1.23
CA GLY A 101 -1.12 -2.06 0.12
C GLY A 101 -2.59 -2.46 0.14
N GLY A 102 -3.35 -2.15 -0.92
CA GLY A 102 -4.79 -2.43 -1.00
C GLY A 102 -5.14 -3.91 -0.84
N PRO A 103 -4.55 -4.84 -1.61
CA PRO A 103 -4.77 -6.27 -1.46
C PRO A 103 -4.49 -6.79 -0.05
N HIS A 104 -3.45 -6.26 0.60
CA HIS A 104 -3.11 -6.63 1.99
C HIS A 104 -4.15 -6.09 3.00
N ALA A 105 -4.71 -4.90 2.75
CA ALA A 105 -5.80 -4.36 3.56
C ALA A 105 -7.09 -5.20 3.40
N LEU A 106 -7.42 -5.63 2.18
CA LEU A 106 -8.53 -6.56 1.91
C LEU A 106 -8.32 -7.91 2.62
N ALA A 107 -7.10 -8.46 2.53
CA ALA A 107 -6.73 -9.70 3.24
C ALA A 107 -6.91 -9.57 4.76
N LEU A 108 -6.56 -8.41 5.33
CA LEU A 108 -6.76 -8.13 6.74
C LEU A 108 -8.25 -8.06 7.11
N GLY A 109 -9.07 -7.40 6.30
CA GLY A 109 -10.53 -7.35 6.45
C GLY A 109 -11.19 -8.73 6.36
N MET A 110 -10.68 -9.62 5.50
CA MET A 110 -11.14 -11.01 5.43
C MET A 110 -10.67 -11.83 6.64
N ARG A 111 -9.43 -11.63 7.08
CA ARG A 111 -8.78 -12.42 8.14
C ARG A 111 -9.32 -12.12 9.55
N ALA A 112 -9.67 -10.86 9.81
CA ALA A 112 -10.11 -10.39 11.13
C ALA A 112 -11.25 -9.35 10.99
N PRO A 113 -12.41 -9.75 10.40
CA PRO A 113 -13.49 -8.82 10.12
C PRO A 113 -14.06 -8.14 11.36
N GLU A 114 -13.98 -8.78 12.52
CA GLU A 114 -14.44 -8.25 13.80
C GLU A 114 -13.53 -7.15 14.38
N ARG A 115 -12.30 -7.03 13.85
CA ARG A 115 -11.30 -6.03 14.29
C ARG A 115 -11.19 -4.87 13.31
N VAL A 116 -11.48 -5.08 12.05
CA VAL A 116 -11.44 -4.03 11.02
C VAL A 116 -12.76 -3.26 11.03
N ARG A 117 -12.79 -2.12 11.71
CA ARG A 117 -13.98 -1.27 11.87
C ARG A 117 -14.35 -0.55 10.57
N ALA A 118 -13.34 -0.08 9.84
CA ALA A 118 -13.48 0.53 8.52
C ALA A 118 -12.32 0.12 7.63
N LEU A 119 -12.60 -0.16 6.36
CA LEU A 119 -11.61 -0.56 5.37
C LEU A 119 -11.62 0.43 4.20
N GLY A 120 -10.48 1.06 3.95
CA GLY A 120 -10.28 2.01 2.86
C GLY A 120 -9.25 1.54 1.84
N LEU A 121 -9.52 1.82 0.58
CA LEU A 121 -8.60 1.63 -0.54
C LEU A 121 -8.36 2.97 -1.23
N ALA A 122 -7.16 3.53 -1.09
CA ALA A 122 -6.71 4.66 -1.88
C ALA A 122 -5.83 4.14 -3.02
N VAL A 123 -6.34 4.21 -4.26
CA VAL A 123 -5.71 3.67 -5.48
C VAL A 123 -5.20 2.23 -5.29
N GLY A 124 -5.91 1.43 -4.48
CA GLY A 124 -5.52 0.09 -4.08
C GLY A 124 -5.43 -0.88 -5.27
N GLY A 125 -4.44 -1.78 -5.26
CA GLY A 125 -4.25 -2.79 -6.29
C GLY A 125 -5.48 -3.68 -6.48
N VAL A 126 -5.61 -4.24 -7.67
CA VAL A 126 -6.71 -5.12 -8.09
C VAL A 126 -6.19 -6.49 -8.50
N PRO A 127 -7.00 -7.56 -8.49
CA PRO A 127 -6.59 -8.86 -9.02
C PRO A 127 -6.04 -8.75 -10.44
N SER A 128 -4.91 -9.40 -10.69
CA SER A 128 -4.19 -9.26 -11.97
C SER A 128 -4.98 -9.75 -13.18
N ASP A 129 -5.92 -10.68 -13.00
CA ASP A 129 -6.82 -11.19 -14.03
C ASP A 129 -7.96 -10.22 -14.39
N PHE A 130 -8.13 -9.14 -13.63
CA PHE A 130 -9.06 -8.06 -13.95
C PHE A 130 -8.46 -7.00 -14.88
N ILE A 131 -7.13 -7.01 -15.01
CA ILE A 131 -6.35 -5.97 -15.69
C ILE A 131 -6.21 -6.31 -17.17
N ASP A 132 -6.55 -5.35 -18.02
CA ASP A 132 -6.11 -5.33 -19.41
C ASP A 132 -4.68 -4.76 -19.45
N PRO A 133 -3.66 -5.51 -19.90
CA PRO A 133 -2.28 -5.04 -19.93
C PRO A 133 -2.08 -3.74 -20.72
N ASP A 134 -2.93 -3.45 -21.71
CA ASP A 134 -2.83 -2.24 -22.52
C ASP A 134 -3.23 -0.96 -21.74
N ASP A 135 -3.98 -1.11 -20.65
CA ASP A 135 -4.35 0.00 -19.76
C ASP A 135 -3.21 0.38 -18.77
N LEU A 136 -2.15 -0.45 -18.65
CA LEU A 136 -1.05 -0.25 -17.69
C LEU A 136 0.09 0.64 -18.21
N ILE A 137 0.83 1.25 -17.27
CA ILE A 137 2.17 1.79 -17.55
C ILE A 137 3.15 0.65 -17.91
N GLU A 138 4.21 0.99 -18.64
CA GLU A 138 5.13 0.01 -19.23
C GLU A 138 5.74 -0.96 -18.20
N ILE A 139 6.25 -0.46 -17.08
CA ILE A 139 6.89 -1.30 -16.07
C ILE A 139 5.93 -2.32 -15.46
N ASN A 140 4.67 -1.94 -15.23
CA ASN A 140 3.65 -2.84 -14.68
C ASN A 140 3.19 -3.85 -15.73
N ARG A 141 3.04 -3.42 -16.99
CA ARG A 141 2.68 -4.30 -18.12
C ARG A 141 3.74 -5.37 -18.35
N GLU A 142 5.00 -4.96 -18.40
CA GLU A 142 6.11 -5.91 -18.63
C GLU A 142 6.30 -6.84 -17.42
N GLY A 143 6.19 -6.32 -16.19
CA GLY A 143 6.23 -7.16 -15.00
C GLY A 143 5.14 -8.23 -15.00
N LEU A 144 3.90 -7.84 -15.31
CA LEU A 144 2.76 -8.76 -15.41
C LEU A 144 2.98 -9.83 -16.49
N ARG A 145 3.46 -9.43 -17.68
CA ARG A 145 3.79 -10.35 -18.78
C ARG A 145 4.84 -11.38 -18.33
N ARG A 146 5.93 -10.92 -17.72
CA ARG A 146 7.03 -11.80 -17.28
C ARG A 146 6.56 -12.84 -16.27
N VAL A 147 5.76 -12.44 -15.29
CA VAL A 147 5.21 -13.41 -14.33
C VAL A 147 4.37 -14.48 -15.04
N ARG A 148 3.50 -14.07 -15.96
CA ARG A 148 2.58 -14.99 -16.65
C ARG A 148 3.27 -15.94 -17.61
N GLU A 149 4.30 -15.48 -18.33
CA GLU A 149 4.94 -16.22 -19.40
C GLU A 149 6.26 -16.90 -18.99
N GLU A 150 7.01 -16.28 -18.08
CA GLU A 150 8.39 -16.65 -17.77
C GLU A 150 8.61 -16.98 -16.29
N GLY A 151 7.67 -16.59 -15.43
CA GLY A 151 7.71 -16.87 -14.00
C GLY A 151 8.50 -15.85 -13.15
N ARG A 152 8.68 -16.20 -11.89
CA ARG A 152 9.21 -15.31 -10.85
C ARG A 152 10.64 -14.83 -11.14
N GLU A 153 11.54 -15.72 -11.55
CA GLU A 153 12.95 -15.39 -11.81
C GLU A 153 13.12 -14.31 -12.89
N SER A 154 12.28 -14.34 -13.93
CA SER A 154 12.28 -13.31 -14.97
C SER A 154 11.80 -11.96 -14.46
N LEU A 155 10.79 -11.93 -13.60
CA LEU A 155 10.35 -10.69 -12.93
C LEU A 155 11.48 -10.09 -12.08
N GLU A 156 12.14 -10.91 -11.26
CA GLU A 156 13.23 -10.46 -10.38
C GLU A 156 14.41 -9.91 -11.20
N ALA A 157 14.79 -10.59 -12.28
CA ALA A 157 15.83 -10.12 -13.20
C ALA A 157 15.45 -8.77 -13.86
N PHE A 158 14.20 -8.61 -14.25
CA PHE A 158 13.69 -7.34 -14.80
C PHE A 158 13.70 -6.21 -13.80
N LEU A 159 13.33 -6.46 -12.55
CA LEU A 159 13.27 -5.45 -11.50
C LEU A 159 14.63 -5.14 -10.87
N ALA A 160 15.68 -5.90 -11.16
CA ALA A 160 17.01 -5.74 -10.53
C ALA A 160 17.62 -4.36 -10.78
N GLU A 161 17.58 -3.86 -12.03
CA GLU A 161 18.11 -2.53 -12.38
C GLU A 161 17.24 -1.40 -11.77
N PRO A 162 15.90 -1.38 -11.93
CA PRO A 162 15.05 -0.42 -11.21
C PRO A 162 15.25 -0.42 -9.70
N ALA A 163 15.44 -1.59 -9.08
CA ALA A 163 15.66 -1.69 -7.64
C ALA A 163 17.02 -1.10 -7.22
N ALA A 164 18.07 -1.36 -7.99
CA ALA A 164 19.39 -0.75 -7.75
C ALA A 164 19.34 0.77 -7.89
N LYS A 165 18.57 1.29 -8.86
CA LYS A 165 18.33 2.71 -9.02
C LYS A 165 17.54 3.29 -7.84
N ALA A 166 16.48 2.62 -7.40
CA ALA A 166 15.68 3.04 -6.24
C ALA A 166 16.53 3.12 -4.96
N ALA A 167 17.45 2.17 -4.76
CA ALA A 167 18.34 2.16 -3.61
C ALA A 167 19.39 3.30 -3.64
N SER A 168 19.92 3.64 -4.82
CA SER A 168 20.96 4.66 -4.99
C SER A 168 20.40 6.07 -5.19
N ASP A 169 19.31 6.20 -5.91
CA ASP A 169 18.65 7.48 -6.25
C ASP A 169 17.11 7.30 -6.21
N PRO A 170 16.51 7.25 -5.02
CA PRO A 170 15.05 7.09 -4.89
C PRO A 170 14.26 8.26 -5.48
N GLY A 171 14.85 9.47 -5.51
CA GLY A 171 14.22 10.63 -6.15
C GLY A 171 14.14 10.49 -7.66
N GLY A 172 15.24 10.11 -8.30
CA GLY A 172 15.27 9.87 -9.75
C GLY A 172 14.43 8.63 -10.16
N MET A 173 14.32 7.64 -9.30
CA MET A 173 13.39 6.52 -9.52
C MET A 173 11.94 7.00 -9.53
N LEU A 174 11.56 7.82 -8.55
CA LEU A 174 10.21 8.41 -8.48
C LEU A 174 9.89 9.24 -9.73
N ASP A 175 10.83 10.11 -10.17
CA ASP A 175 10.67 10.94 -11.38
C ASP A 175 10.44 10.06 -12.62
N ALA A 176 11.20 8.97 -12.75
CA ALA A 176 11.05 8.05 -13.88
C ALA A 176 9.72 7.29 -13.84
N ALA A 177 9.28 6.87 -12.66
CA ALA A 177 8.02 6.15 -12.49
C ALA A 177 6.78 7.04 -12.77
N MET A 178 6.93 8.35 -12.64
CA MET A 178 5.85 9.32 -12.79
C MET A 178 5.97 10.17 -14.08
N ALA A 179 6.89 9.84 -14.97
CA ALA A 179 7.17 10.65 -16.18
C ALA A 179 5.94 10.90 -17.06
N ASP A 180 5.03 9.91 -17.13
CA ASP A 180 3.80 9.98 -17.92
C ASP A 180 2.54 10.23 -17.06
N ALA A 181 2.72 10.69 -15.81
CA ALA A 181 1.60 10.96 -14.91
C ALA A 181 0.79 12.20 -15.36
N PRO A 182 -0.52 12.26 -15.01
CA PRO A 182 -1.32 13.46 -15.27
C PRO A 182 -0.73 14.70 -14.59
N PRO A 183 -0.99 15.91 -15.15
CA PRO A 183 -0.45 17.16 -14.62
C PRO A 183 -0.70 17.37 -13.11
N VAL A 184 -1.89 17.01 -12.63
CA VAL A 184 -2.26 17.08 -11.20
C VAL A 184 -1.33 16.24 -10.32
N ASP A 185 -0.98 15.04 -10.76
CA ASP A 185 -0.05 14.16 -10.05
C ASP A 185 1.38 14.74 -10.04
N LEU A 186 1.80 15.31 -11.17
CA LEU A 186 3.12 15.98 -11.28
C LEU A 186 3.20 17.21 -10.38
N GLU A 187 2.15 18.03 -10.33
CA GLU A 187 2.05 19.17 -9.42
C GLU A 187 2.09 18.71 -7.94
N MET A 188 1.43 17.61 -7.61
CA MET A 188 1.47 17.03 -6.29
C MET A 188 2.88 16.58 -5.90
N LEU A 189 3.58 15.88 -6.80
CA LEU A 189 4.95 15.41 -6.59
C LEU A 189 6.00 16.54 -6.58
N ALA A 190 5.71 17.68 -7.20
CA ALA A 190 6.56 18.87 -7.14
C ALA A 190 6.53 19.55 -5.77
N ARG A 191 5.54 19.26 -4.93
CA ARG A 191 5.49 19.77 -3.56
C ARG A 191 6.60 19.15 -2.70
N PRO A 192 7.45 19.97 -2.04
CA PRO A 192 8.59 19.47 -1.28
C PRO A 192 8.21 18.54 -0.13
N ASP A 193 7.09 18.80 0.54
CA ASP A 193 6.56 17.97 1.64
C ASP A 193 6.15 16.57 1.15
N VAL A 194 5.40 16.48 0.04
CA VAL A 194 5.00 15.22 -0.59
C VAL A 194 6.23 14.45 -1.07
N ARG A 195 7.09 15.11 -1.85
CA ARG A 195 8.30 14.48 -2.39
C ARG A 195 9.21 13.93 -1.29
N THR A 196 9.41 14.69 -0.23
CA THR A 196 10.26 14.27 0.89
C THR A 196 9.75 12.99 1.54
N THR A 197 8.46 12.92 1.87
CA THR A 197 7.88 11.73 2.51
C THR A 197 7.97 10.49 1.64
N ILE A 198 7.71 10.62 0.33
CA ILE A 198 7.81 9.50 -0.61
C ILE A 198 9.26 9.03 -0.75
N VAL A 199 10.21 9.95 -0.95
CA VAL A 199 11.63 9.63 -1.11
C VAL A 199 12.22 9.00 0.16
N GLU A 200 11.81 9.47 1.35
CA GLU A 200 12.22 8.85 2.62
C GLU A 200 11.70 7.41 2.75
N SER A 201 10.43 7.19 2.40
CA SER A 201 9.83 5.86 2.41
C SER A 201 10.49 4.92 1.41
N LEU A 202 10.77 5.38 0.19
CA LEU A 202 11.50 4.60 -0.82
C LEU A 202 12.92 4.26 -0.37
N ARG A 203 13.66 5.23 0.15
CA ARG A 203 15.03 4.98 0.66
C ARG A 203 15.03 3.92 1.74
N GLU A 204 14.11 4.01 2.69
CA GLU A 204 13.97 3.02 3.76
C GLU A 204 13.57 1.64 3.23
N ALA A 205 12.72 1.58 2.22
CA ALA A 205 12.27 0.31 1.64
C ALA A 205 13.42 -0.57 1.15
N PHE A 206 14.54 0.03 0.70
CA PHE A 206 15.68 -0.67 0.10
C PHE A 206 16.92 -0.77 0.98
N VAL A 207 16.87 -0.38 2.26
CA VAL A 207 18.07 -0.42 3.16
C VAL A 207 18.63 -1.82 3.32
N ASN A 208 17.82 -2.87 3.22
CA ASN A 208 18.21 -4.27 3.31
C ASN A 208 18.10 -5.02 1.96
N GLY A 209 18.10 -4.27 0.84
CA GLY A 209 18.06 -4.82 -0.51
C GLY A 209 16.66 -4.85 -1.12
N PRO A 210 16.51 -5.46 -2.30
CA PRO A 210 15.31 -5.37 -3.11
C PRO A 210 14.26 -6.45 -2.83
N GLN A 211 14.54 -7.42 -1.94
CA GLN A 211 13.73 -8.63 -1.79
C GLN A 211 12.26 -8.33 -1.47
N GLY A 212 12.02 -7.31 -0.64
CA GLY A 212 10.66 -6.88 -0.32
C GLY A 212 9.86 -6.48 -1.55
N TRP A 213 10.49 -5.77 -2.51
CA TRP A 213 9.82 -5.39 -3.75
C TRP A 213 9.60 -6.57 -4.68
N PHE A 214 10.59 -7.46 -4.83
CA PHE A 214 10.48 -8.63 -5.69
C PHE A 214 9.34 -9.56 -5.24
N ASP A 215 9.30 -9.85 -3.93
CA ASP A 215 8.26 -10.68 -3.32
C ASP A 215 6.88 -10.04 -3.44
N ASP A 216 6.79 -8.73 -3.25
CA ASP A 216 5.54 -7.96 -3.34
C ASP A 216 5.02 -7.93 -4.78
N ALA A 217 5.88 -7.57 -5.73
CA ALA A 217 5.52 -7.51 -7.14
C ALA A 217 5.01 -8.88 -7.64
N TYR A 218 5.67 -9.97 -7.21
CA TYR A 218 5.21 -11.32 -7.53
C TYR A 218 3.86 -11.64 -6.86
N ALA A 219 3.73 -11.41 -5.56
CA ALA A 219 2.50 -11.73 -4.82
C ALA A 219 1.27 -10.96 -5.33
N LEU A 220 1.44 -9.71 -5.77
CA LEU A 220 0.37 -8.89 -6.34
C LEU A 220 -0.14 -9.42 -7.69
N THR A 221 0.69 -10.16 -8.44
CA THR A 221 0.32 -10.75 -9.73
C THR A 221 -0.25 -12.15 -9.62
N MET A 222 -0.07 -12.82 -8.48
CA MET A 222 -0.61 -14.16 -8.21
C MET A 222 -2.02 -14.08 -7.59
N PRO A 223 -2.78 -15.21 -7.60
CA PRO A 223 -4.02 -15.29 -6.82
C PRO A 223 -3.77 -14.94 -5.35
N TRP A 224 -4.63 -14.10 -4.77
CA TRP A 224 -4.42 -13.55 -3.41
C TRP A 224 -4.69 -14.56 -2.28
N GLY A 225 -5.29 -15.71 -2.62
CA GLY A 225 -5.59 -16.79 -1.65
C GLY A 225 -6.92 -16.64 -0.93
N PHE A 226 -7.77 -15.71 -1.37
CA PHE A 226 -9.14 -15.49 -0.91
C PHE A 226 -9.99 -14.90 -2.02
N GLU A 227 -11.31 -15.05 -1.89
CA GLU A 227 -12.27 -14.42 -2.81
C GLU A 227 -12.66 -13.04 -2.29
N LEU A 228 -12.90 -12.08 -3.18
CA LEU A 228 -13.30 -10.72 -2.79
C LEU A 228 -14.61 -10.70 -1.99
N GLY A 229 -15.53 -11.63 -2.29
CA GLY A 229 -16.79 -11.80 -1.55
C GLY A 229 -16.62 -12.28 -0.10
N ASP A 230 -15.44 -12.77 0.29
CA ASP A 230 -15.12 -13.18 1.66
C ASP A 230 -14.74 -11.98 2.55
N VAL A 231 -14.51 -10.80 1.95
CA VAL A 231 -14.21 -9.56 2.68
C VAL A 231 -15.49 -9.02 3.28
N SER A 232 -15.69 -9.27 4.59
CA SER A 232 -16.93 -8.92 5.30
C SER A 232 -17.09 -7.43 5.64
N PRO A 233 -16.03 -6.67 6.03
CA PRO A 233 -16.16 -5.23 6.26
C PRO A 233 -16.58 -4.48 5.00
N SER A 234 -17.40 -3.44 5.17
CA SER A 234 -17.71 -2.51 4.08
C SER A 234 -16.46 -1.75 3.67
N VAL A 235 -16.28 -1.55 2.35
CA VAL A 235 -15.08 -0.96 1.77
C VAL A 235 -15.38 0.45 1.25
N HIS A 236 -14.56 1.41 1.64
CA HIS A 236 -14.52 2.75 1.06
C HIS A 236 -13.41 2.84 0.02
N MET A 237 -13.68 3.39 -1.16
CA MET A 237 -12.78 3.33 -2.31
C MET A 237 -12.58 4.71 -2.94
N TRP A 238 -11.32 5.13 -3.16
CA TRP A 238 -10.94 6.38 -3.84
C TRP A 238 -9.90 6.10 -4.92
N TYR A 239 -10.25 6.40 -6.17
CA TYR A 239 -9.41 6.08 -7.33
C TYR A 239 -9.37 7.22 -8.33
N GLY A 240 -8.24 7.43 -8.97
CA GLY A 240 -8.08 8.39 -10.06
C GLY A 240 -8.66 7.85 -11.36
N GLU A 241 -9.41 8.70 -12.10
CA GLU A 241 -9.94 8.36 -13.41
C GLU A 241 -8.83 8.06 -14.44
N ALA A 242 -7.71 8.80 -14.33
CA ALA A 242 -6.56 8.70 -15.24
C ALA A 242 -5.43 7.81 -14.70
N ASP A 243 -5.70 7.00 -13.68
CA ASP A 243 -4.69 6.10 -13.09
C ASP A 243 -4.36 4.94 -14.05
N ARG A 244 -3.07 4.85 -14.42
CA ARG A 244 -2.52 3.78 -15.27
C ARG A 244 -1.66 2.77 -14.50
N ASN A 245 -1.49 2.96 -13.19
CA ASN A 245 -0.95 1.93 -12.31
C ASN A 245 -2.05 0.95 -11.90
N VAL A 246 -3.25 1.49 -11.61
CA VAL A 246 -4.44 0.72 -11.23
C VAL A 246 -5.62 1.21 -12.08
N PRO A 247 -5.81 0.64 -13.28
CA PRO A 247 -6.82 1.13 -14.23
C PRO A 247 -8.24 1.04 -13.71
N ILE A 248 -9.01 2.12 -13.88
CA ILE A 248 -10.36 2.26 -13.31
C ILE A 248 -11.35 1.17 -13.76
N LYS A 249 -11.21 0.61 -14.96
CA LYS A 249 -12.04 -0.50 -15.44
C LYS A 249 -11.85 -1.76 -14.58
N ALA A 250 -10.61 -2.07 -14.22
CA ALA A 250 -10.29 -3.19 -13.34
C ALA A 250 -10.80 -2.96 -11.92
N VAL A 251 -10.72 -1.71 -11.43
CA VAL A 251 -11.29 -1.30 -10.13
C VAL A 251 -12.82 -1.48 -10.10
N GLN A 252 -13.54 -1.07 -11.15
CA GLN A 252 -14.98 -1.25 -11.25
C GLN A 252 -15.37 -2.73 -11.20
N LYS A 253 -14.59 -3.60 -11.87
CA LYS A 253 -14.77 -5.05 -11.79
C LYS A 253 -14.55 -5.58 -10.38
N MET A 254 -13.51 -5.11 -9.68
CA MET A 254 -13.26 -5.46 -8.27
C MET A 254 -14.40 -4.96 -7.37
N ALA A 255 -14.82 -3.71 -7.52
CA ALA A 255 -15.89 -3.12 -6.73
C ALA A 255 -17.21 -3.89 -6.83
N SER A 256 -17.53 -4.48 -8.00
CA SER A 256 -18.73 -5.28 -8.19
C SER A 256 -18.76 -6.60 -7.40
N GLN A 257 -17.61 -7.00 -6.83
CA GLN A 257 -17.45 -8.24 -6.04
C GLN A 257 -17.20 -7.97 -4.55
N LEU A 258 -17.07 -6.70 -4.16
CA LEU A 258 -16.86 -6.27 -2.77
C LEU A 258 -18.18 -5.71 -2.19
N ARG A 259 -18.29 -5.72 -0.87
CA ARG A 259 -19.29 -4.93 -0.16
C ARG A 259 -18.82 -3.48 -0.08
N VAL A 260 -19.16 -2.68 -1.09
CA VAL A 260 -18.74 -1.28 -1.18
C VAL A 260 -19.70 -0.37 -0.43
N GLU A 261 -19.19 0.42 0.52
CA GLU A 261 -19.92 1.49 1.23
C GLU A 261 -19.87 2.79 0.44
N SER A 262 -18.70 3.13 -0.08
CA SER A 262 -18.53 4.30 -0.96
C SER A 262 -17.47 4.05 -2.02
N PHE A 263 -17.72 4.51 -3.24
CA PHE A 263 -16.76 4.46 -4.33
C PHE A 263 -16.70 5.81 -5.03
N GLU A 264 -15.58 6.48 -4.91
CA GLU A 264 -15.33 7.78 -5.53
C GLU A 264 -14.27 7.67 -6.61
N ILE A 265 -14.63 8.09 -7.82
CA ILE A 265 -13.72 8.25 -8.95
C ILE A 265 -13.35 9.74 -9.02
N LEU A 266 -12.07 10.05 -8.89
CA LEU A 266 -11.52 11.40 -8.88
C LEU A 266 -11.22 11.84 -10.32
N PRO A 267 -11.98 12.82 -10.89
CA PRO A 267 -11.83 13.19 -12.30
C PRO A 267 -10.46 13.84 -12.59
N GLY A 268 -9.84 13.45 -13.71
CA GLY A 268 -8.57 14.02 -14.17
C GLY A 268 -7.35 13.75 -13.28
N VAL A 269 -7.51 12.89 -12.29
CA VAL A 269 -6.49 12.52 -11.29
C VAL A 269 -5.93 11.14 -11.64
N GLY A 270 -4.62 10.96 -11.45
CA GLY A 270 -3.95 9.67 -11.58
C GLY A 270 -3.70 9.01 -10.23
N HIS A 271 -2.54 8.38 -10.10
CA HIS A 271 -2.19 7.54 -8.95
C HIS A 271 -1.91 8.32 -7.66
N MET A 272 -1.43 9.56 -7.76
CA MET A 272 -1.01 10.38 -6.60
C MET A 272 -2.08 11.36 -6.14
N GLY A 273 -3.06 11.66 -6.96
CA GLY A 273 -4.00 12.74 -6.70
C GLY A 273 -4.98 12.51 -5.56
N TRP A 274 -5.13 11.28 -5.04
CA TRP A 274 -5.90 11.02 -3.84
C TRP A 274 -5.35 11.77 -2.62
N LEU A 275 -4.04 12.12 -2.61
CA LEU A 275 -3.41 12.93 -1.56
C LEU A 275 -4.04 14.33 -1.42
N LEU A 276 -4.64 14.88 -2.48
CA LEU A 276 -5.43 16.12 -2.40
C LEU A 276 -6.65 15.99 -1.47
N HIS A 277 -7.09 14.77 -1.23
CA HIS A 277 -8.28 14.43 -0.45
C HIS A 277 -7.94 13.64 0.81
N GLU A 278 -6.66 13.51 1.17
CA GLU A 278 -6.16 12.63 2.23
C GLU A 278 -6.89 12.84 3.58
N GLU A 279 -7.06 14.10 4.02
CA GLU A 279 -7.77 14.38 5.26
C GLU A 279 -9.20 13.85 5.23
N ARG A 280 -9.91 14.02 4.12
CA ARG A 280 -11.28 13.51 3.96
C ARG A 280 -11.31 11.98 3.94
N VAL A 281 -10.36 11.34 3.24
CA VAL A 281 -10.20 9.89 3.21
C VAL A 281 -10.02 9.33 4.62
N LEU A 282 -9.08 9.87 5.37
CA LEU A 282 -8.79 9.40 6.73
C LEU A 282 -9.95 9.70 7.69
N ARG A 283 -10.60 10.85 7.58
CA ARG A 283 -11.76 11.21 8.38
C ARG A 283 -12.92 10.24 8.14
N THR A 284 -13.21 9.90 6.87
CA THR A 284 -14.25 8.93 6.53
C THR A 284 -14.02 7.58 7.23
N LEU A 285 -12.78 7.09 7.25
CA LEU A 285 -12.46 5.82 7.89
C LEU A 285 -12.52 5.88 9.42
N LEU A 286 -12.06 6.98 9.99
CA LEU A 286 -12.05 7.14 11.44
C LEU A 286 -13.46 7.40 12.01
N ASP A 287 -14.37 7.98 11.24
CA ASP A 287 -15.74 8.29 11.66
C ASP A 287 -16.73 7.14 11.33
N ALA A 288 -16.29 6.10 10.63
CA ALA A 288 -17.09 4.91 10.33
C ALA A 288 -17.01 3.88 11.47
N ASP A 289 -17.57 4.24 12.64
CA ASP A 289 -17.69 3.34 13.82
C ASP A 289 -19.02 2.57 13.82
#